data_1f493d873800eabbc95f8f99f798580a
#
_entry.id   1f493d873800eabbc95f8f99f798580a
#
_cell.length_a   1.000
_cell.length_b   1.000
_cell.length_c   1.000
_cell.angle_alpha   90.00
_cell.angle_beta   90.00
_cell.angle_gamma   90.00
#
_symmetry.space_group_name_H-M   'P 1'
#
loop_
_entity.id
_entity.type
_entity.pdbx_description
1 polymer ?
#
loop_
_entity_poly.entity_id
_entity_poly.type
_entity_poly.pdbx_seq_one_letter_code
_entity_poly.pdbx_strand_id
1 'polypeptide(L)'
;MKRRSVASRIAPWGLAALGLLAMAATGCSVGYVARAAYEEARILWRRQDIDRKLAEPELPPATKRKLELVLDVRRFAAKRLDLRIGGSFRTVSVVDRRAIVQLLTAAPRDRLEPYTWWFPIVGRVPYRGFFSEHAAAALAADLERQSYDTYVRPAIAFSTLGWFDDPVPTTLLNHDEVTLAQVIFHELWHNTLFLPGETAFDESTATFAGYRAAIEFFCDPERATPDSCRVATADWQDTLTISRFFATSLAALGAFYDTKPTHDVLEEGRRRAFAEIRERFRSLKLHPGRYTDFAAGPINNASLLQERIYLKDLDVFDRLYRGAGSLRRALDEIREAADRGGDPFDRVREAAGRSATPTTTGSDPASRS
;
A
#
# COMPACT_ATOMS: atom_id res chain seq x y z
N MET A 1 0.35 47.01 46.73
CA MET A 1 1.45 46.34 45.99
C MET A 1 0.85 45.29 45.05
N LYS A 2 0.73 45.59 43.74
CA LYS A 2 0.22 44.66 42.71
C LYS A 2 1.43 43.93 42.10
N ARG A 3 1.50 42.60 42.30
CA ARG A 3 2.48 41.75 41.61
C ARG A 3 2.06 41.59 40.11
N ARG A 4 2.85 42.15 39.21
CA ARG A 4 2.74 41.90 37.77
C ARG A 4 3.35 40.51 37.46
N SER A 5 2.53 39.57 36.98
CA SER A 5 2.99 38.32 36.44
C SER A 5 3.64 38.59 35.07
N VAL A 6 4.92 38.27 34.94
CA VAL A 6 5.64 38.25 33.66
C VAL A 6 5.33 36.92 33.01
N ALA A 7 4.26 36.88 32.22
CA ALA A 7 4.07 35.77 31.26
C ALA A 7 5.06 35.99 30.12
N SER A 8 6.14 35.19 30.07
CA SER A 8 7.08 35.16 28.99
C SER A 8 6.35 34.76 27.68
N ARG A 9 6.13 35.72 26.80
CA ARG A 9 5.70 35.46 25.41
C ARG A 9 6.85 34.74 24.70
N ILE A 10 6.81 33.42 24.62
CA ILE A 10 7.67 32.68 23.67
C ILE A 10 7.21 33.11 22.28
N ALA A 11 8.03 33.88 21.61
CA ALA A 11 7.74 34.39 20.28
C ALA A 11 7.51 33.18 19.30
N PRO A 12 6.56 33.28 18.38
CA PRO A 12 6.26 32.17 17.43
C PRO A 12 7.51 31.69 16.66
N TRP A 13 8.52 32.50 16.53
CA TRP A 13 9.83 32.19 15.97
C TRP A 13 10.64 31.17 16.80
N GLY A 14 10.45 31.11 18.12
CA GLY A 14 11.12 30.13 19.00
C GLY A 14 10.54 28.72 18.81
N LEU A 15 9.24 28.59 18.60
CA LEU A 15 8.60 27.30 18.30
C LEU A 15 8.95 26.80 16.90
N ALA A 16 9.04 27.70 15.91
CA ALA A 16 9.49 27.37 14.57
C ALA A 16 10.98 26.93 14.55
N ALA A 17 11.84 27.61 15.31
CA ALA A 17 13.25 27.23 15.45
C ALA A 17 13.42 25.89 16.18
N LEU A 18 12.63 25.62 17.24
CA LEU A 18 12.63 24.31 17.91
C LEU A 18 12.14 23.18 16.99
N GLY A 19 11.12 23.44 16.17
CA GLY A 19 10.62 22.49 15.16
C GLY A 19 11.68 22.19 14.09
N LEU A 20 12.42 23.19 13.61
CA LEU A 20 13.52 23.03 12.67
C LEU A 20 14.72 22.28 13.28
N LEU A 21 15.06 22.55 14.54
CA LEU A 21 16.12 21.81 15.26
C LEU A 21 15.72 20.34 15.50
N ALA A 22 14.49 20.08 15.86
CA ALA A 22 13.96 18.72 16.05
C ALA A 22 13.98 17.93 14.72
N MET A 23 13.62 18.56 13.60
CA MET A 23 13.72 17.95 12.26
C MET A 23 15.19 17.68 11.84
N ALA A 24 16.13 18.55 12.17
CA ALA A 24 17.56 18.33 11.90
C ALA A 24 18.14 17.17 12.76
N ALA A 25 17.66 16.99 13.99
CA ALA A 25 18.09 15.92 14.90
C ALA A 25 17.54 14.53 14.50
N THR A 26 16.48 14.45 13.70
CA THR A 26 15.82 13.18 13.31
C THR A 26 16.31 12.59 11.98
N GLY A 27 17.40 13.11 11.40
CA GLY A 27 17.96 12.60 10.13
C GLY A 27 17.13 12.92 8.87
N CYS A 28 15.97 13.58 9.00
CA CYS A 28 15.24 14.16 7.88
C CYS A 28 15.92 15.45 7.46
N SER A 29 16.63 15.46 6.31
CA SER A 29 17.16 16.72 5.81
C SER A 29 16.00 17.68 5.54
N VAL A 30 16.07 18.90 6.09
CA VAL A 30 15.07 19.96 5.86
C VAL A 30 14.82 20.15 4.36
N GLY A 31 15.85 20.04 3.53
CA GLY A 31 15.76 20.07 2.08
C GLY A 31 14.89 18.97 1.47
N TYR A 32 14.90 17.75 2.03
CA TYR A 32 14.04 16.67 1.57
C TYR A 32 12.56 16.98 1.86
N VAL A 33 12.25 17.37 3.10
CA VAL A 33 10.85 17.71 3.49
C VAL A 33 10.33 18.90 2.71
N ALA A 34 11.15 19.96 2.54
CA ALA A 34 10.77 21.13 1.76
C ALA A 34 10.51 20.78 0.29
N ARG A 35 11.33 19.92 -0.30
CA ARG A 35 11.13 19.46 -1.68
C ARG A 35 9.90 18.58 -1.82
N ALA A 36 9.66 17.66 -0.89
CA ALA A 36 8.46 16.82 -0.88
C ALA A 36 7.20 17.69 -0.79
N ALA A 37 7.17 18.64 0.15
CA ALA A 37 6.06 19.58 0.31
C ALA A 37 5.84 20.47 -0.94
N TYR A 38 6.89 20.91 -1.59
CA TYR A 38 6.79 21.70 -2.83
C TYR A 38 6.19 20.89 -3.99
N GLU A 39 6.68 19.66 -4.23
CA GLU A 39 6.16 18.82 -5.32
C GLU A 39 4.71 18.41 -5.05
N GLU A 40 4.36 18.13 -3.78
CA GLU A 40 2.98 17.88 -3.35
C GLU A 40 2.09 19.09 -3.62
N ALA A 41 2.47 20.26 -3.13
CA ALA A 41 1.73 21.49 -3.36
C ALA A 41 1.52 21.77 -4.87
N ARG A 42 2.52 21.44 -5.70
CA ARG A 42 2.45 21.58 -7.16
C ARG A 42 1.41 20.65 -7.79
N ILE A 43 1.31 19.40 -7.31
CA ILE A 43 0.29 18.45 -7.75
C ILE A 43 -1.10 18.94 -7.34
N LEU A 44 -1.27 19.35 -6.09
CA LEU A 44 -2.54 19.87 -5.58
C LEU A 44 -2.97 21.18 -6.26
N TRP A 45 -2.04 22.06 -6.60
CA TRP A 45 -2.36 23.33 -7.26
C TRP A 45 -2.80 23.17 -8.71
N ARG A 46 -2.31 22.13 -9.40
CA ARG A 46 -2.66 21.85 -10.81
C ARG A 46 -3.94 21.00 -10.96
N ARG A 47 -4.62 20.69 -9.86
CA ARG A 47 -5.82 19.87 -9.88
C ARG A 47 -6.99 20.61 -10.57
N GLN A 48 -7.73 19.85 -11.39
CA GLN A 48 -8.97 20.29 -12.04
C GLN A 48 -10.09 19.37 -11.60
N ASP A 49 -11.28 19.92 -11.38
CA ASP A 49 -12.48 19.13 -11.06
C ASP A 49 -12.83 18.21 -12.24
N ILE A 50 -13.13 16.94 -11.95
CA ILE A 50 -13.42 15.92 -12.96
C ILE A 50 -14.71 16.27 -13.72
N ASP A 51 -15.75 16.78 -13.04
CA ASP A 51 -17.00 17.14 -13.71
C ASP A 51 -16.78 18.29 -14.72
N ARG A 52 -15.93 19.26 -14.36
CA ARG A 52 -15.49 20.33 -15.28
C ARG A 52 -14.68 19.77 -16.45
N LYS A 53 -13.76 18.84 -16.19
CA LYS A 53 -12.94 18.19 -17.22
C LYS A 53 -13.80 17.39 -18.21
N LEU A 54 -14.82 16.70 -17.72
CA LEU A 54 -15.76 15.94 -18.54
C LEU A 54 -16.62 16.81 -19.47
N ALA A 55 -16.79 18.10 -19.13
CA ALA A 55 -17.51 19.07 -19.96
C ALA A 55 -16.66 19.67 -21.10
N GLU A 56 -15.36 19.38 -21.17
CA GLU A 56 -14.47 19.86 -22.24
C GLU A 56 -14.81 19.17 -23.58
N PRO A 57 -15.11 19.91 -24.66
CA PRO A 57 -15.47 19.33 -25.96
C PRO A 57 -14.36 18.47 -26.58
N GLU A 58 -13.11 18.83 -26.35
CA GLU A 58 -11.93 18.21 -26.95
C GLU A 58 -11.38 17.03 -26.11
N LEU A 59 -12.08 16.61 -25.03
CA LEU A 59 -11.60 15.52 -24.18
C LEU A 59 -11.63 14.19 -24.94
N PRO A 60 -10.48 13.47 -25.05
CA PRO A 60 -10.43 12.18 -25.72
C PRO A 60 -11.44 11.19 -25.14
N PRO A 61 -12.19 10.44 -25.96
CA PRO A 61 -13.21 9.50 -25.47
C PRO A 61 -12.71 8.45 -24.46
N ALA A 62 -11.46 7.99 -24.64
CA ALA A 62 -10.84 7.06 -23.70
C ALA A 62 -10.59 7.68 -22.32
N THR A 63 -10.13 8.92 -22.28
CA THR A 63 -9.93 9.67 -21.04
C THR A 63 -11.26 9.96 -20.36
N LYS A 64 -12.29 10.33 -21.15
CA LYS A 64 -13.65 10.57 -20.66
C LYS A 64 -14.19 9.34 -19.91
N ARG A 65 -14.18 8.17 -20.56
CA ARG A 65 -14.62 6.91 -19.93
C ARG A 65 -13.90 6.61 -18.63
N LYS A 66 -12.57 6.81 -18.57
CA LYS A 66 -11.78 6.56 -17.36
C LYS A 66 -12.10 7.54 -16.23
N LEU A 67 -12.36 8.80 -16.53
CA LEU A 67 -12.78 9.78 -15.53
C LEU A 67 -14.21 9.50 -15.02
N GLU A 68 -15.13 9.07 -15.88
CA GLU A 68 -16.46 8.60 -15.50
C GLU A 68 -16.34 7.37 -14.58
N LEU A 69 -15.49 6.40 -14.93
CA LEU A 69 -15.21 5.22 -14.09
C LEU A 69 -14.68 5.62 -12.70
N VAL A 70 -13.77 6.59 -12.61
CA VAL A 70 -13.28 7.10 -11.32
C VAL A 70 -14.44 7.57 -10.42
N LEU A 71 -15.36 8.35 -10.97
CA LEU A 71 -16.53 8.82 -10.20
C LEU A 71 -17.46 7.68 -9.81
N ASP A 72 -17.61 6.66 -10.66
CA ASP A 72 -18.41 5.48 -10.37
C ASP A 72 -17.81 4.63 -9.25
N VAL A 73 -16.49 4.38 -9.31
CA VAL A 73 -15.72 3.68 -8.29
C VAL A 73 -15.86 4.38 -6.93
N ARG A 74 -15.74 5.72 -6.90
CA ARG A 74 -15.96 6.51 -5.69
C ARG A 74 -17.36 6.34 -5.12
N ARG A 75 -18.39 6.41 -5.98
CA ARG A 75 -19.80 6.22 -5.55
C ARG A 75 -20.03 4.82 -4.97
N PHE A 76 -19.44 3.80 -5.60
CA PHE A 76 -19.52 2.42 -5.12
C PHE A 76 -18.82 2.26 -3.77
N ALA A 77 -17.60 2.79 -3.63
CA ALA A 77 -16.82 2.76 -2.38
C ALA A 77 -17.64 3.34 -1.19
N ALA A 78 -18.27 4.49 -1.38
CA ALA A 78 -19.07 5.12 -0.33
C ALA A 78 -20.37 4.35 -0.04
N LYS A 79 -21.13 3.99 -1.10
CA LYS A 79 -22.49 3.46 -0.90
C LYS A 79 -22.55 1.98 -0.55
N ARG A 80 -21.64 1.17 -1.14
CA ARG A 80 -21.66 -0.29 -0.98
C ARG A 80 -20.68 -0.76 0.09
N LEU A 81 -19.53 -0.08 0.24
CA LEU A 81 -18.44 -0.52 1.12
C LEU A 81 -18.26 0.37 2.36
N ASP A 82 -18.97 1.50 2.45
CA ASP A 82 -18.88 2.46 3.58
C ASP A 82 -17.48 3.03 3.80
N LEU A 83 -16.70 3.20 2.71
CA LEU A 83 -15.38 3.79 2.78
C LEU A 83 -15.46 5.31 2.92
N ARG A 84 -14.51 5.89 3.66
CA ARG A 84 -14.34 7.34 3.77
C ARG A 84 -13.73 7.89 2.49
N ILE A 85 -14.54 8.43 1.60
CA ILE A 85 -14.06 8.93 0.30
C ILE A 85 -13.60 10.38 0.33
N GLY A 86 -14.07 11.21 1.29
CA GLY A 86 -13.77 12.64 1.33
C GLY A 86 -13.90 13.32 -0.04
N GLY A 87 -13.03 14.26 -0.33
CA GLY A 87 -12.84 14.85 -1.66
C GLY A 87 -11.84 14.12 -2.56
N SER A 88 -11.17 13.04 -2.08
CA SER A 88 -10.17 12.28 -2.85
C SER A 88 -10.76 11.77 -4.16
N PHE A 89 -9.97 11.87 -5.24
CA PHE A 89 -10.32 11.47 -6.62
C PHE A 89 -11.57 12.18 -7.21
N ARG A 90 -11.91 13.37 -6.70
CA ARG A 90 -12.84 14.30 -7.38
C ARG A 90 -12.17 15.19 -8.40
N THR A 91 -10.87 15.29 -8.32
CA THR A 91 -10.06 16.13 -9.19
C THR A 91 -9.03 15.28 -9.94
N VAL A 92 -8.57 15.75 -11.08
CA VAL A 92 -7.46 15.18 -11.84
C VAL A 92 -6.31 16.17 -11.85
N SER A 93 -5.07 15.69 -11.73
CA SER A 93 -3.87 16.50 -11.82
C SER A 93 -2.97 16.04 -12.95
N VAL A 94 -2.53 16.98 -13.81
CA VAL A 94 -1.59 16.70 -14.89
C VAL A 94 -0.19 16.48 -14.30
N VAL A 95 0.35 15.30 -14.53
CA VAL A 95 1.69 14.92 -14.10
C VAL A 95 2.54 14.62 -15.33
N ASP A 96 3.59 15.42 -15.53
CA ASP A 96 4.47 15.36 -16.71
C ASP A 96 5.50 14.21 -16.66
N ARG A 97 5.51 13.40 -15.58
CA ARG A 97 6.49 12.36 -15.33
C ARG A 97 5.85 10.97 -15.41
N ARG A 98 6.61 9.99 -15.89
CA ARG A 98 6.19 8.59 -15.94
C ARG A 98 5.99 7.99 -14.55
N ALA A 99 6.73 8.48 -13.55
CA ALA A 99 6.57 8.12 -12.15
C ALA A 99 6.52 9.39 -11.29
N ILE A 100 5.68 9.39 -10.27
CA ILE A 100 5.54 10.53 -9.36
C ILE A 100 6.67 10.49 -8.33
N VAL A 101 6.96 9.32 -7.77
CA VAL A 101 7.92 9.10 -6.69
C VAL A 101 8.73 7.84 -6.96
N GLN A 102 10.03 7.87 -6.62
CA GLN A 102 10.87 6.67 -6.54
C GLN A 102 10.89 6.21 -5.09
N LEU A 103 10.52 4.96 -4.84
CA LEU A 103 10.57 4.34 -3.52
C LEU A 103 11.87 3.57 -3.36
N LEU A 104 12.67 3.92 -2.34
CA LEU A 104 13.85 3.18 -1.93
C LEU A 104 13.51 2.34 -0.70
N THR A 105 13.71 1.04 -0.80
CA THR A 105 13.70 0.08 0.30
C THR A 105 15.12 -0.42 0.53
N ALA A 106 15.47 -0.72 1.78
CA ALA A 106 16.75 -1.32 2.13
C ALA A 106 16.58 -2.40 3.21
N ALA A 107 17.53 -3.33 3.27
CA ALA A 107 17.56 -4.39 4.27
C ALA A 107 18.99 -4.88 4.51
N PRO A 108 19.35 -5.31 5.74
CA PRO A 108 20.61 -6.00 5.99
C PRO A 108 20.75 -7.26 5.13
N ARG A 109 21.98 -7.61 4.79
CA ARG A 109 22.26 -8.77 3.93
C ARG A 109 22.13 -10.10 4.65
N ASP A 110 22.17 -10.12 5.98
CA ASP A 110 22.24 -11.31 6.83
C ASP A 110 20.91 -11.66 7.54
N ARG A 111 19.86 -10.86 7.32
CA ARG A 111 18.54 -11.06 7.94
C ARG A 111 17.42 -10.36 7.19
N LEU A 112 16.18 -10.79 7.43
CA LEU A 112 14.97 -10.26 6.79
C LEU A 112 14.29 -9.20 7.67
N GLU A 113 15.01 -8.11 7.91
CA GLU A 113 14.50 -6.95 8.63
C GLU A 113 14.55 -5.72 7.72
N PRO A 114 13.43 -4.98 7.53
CA PRO A 114 13.47 -3.78 6.72
C PRO A 114 14.25 -2.68 7.44
N TYR A 115 15.10 -1.95 6.70
CA TYR A 115 15.60 -0.67 7.16
C TYR A 115 14.44 0.31 7.24
N THR A 116 14.28 1.01 8.35
CA THR A 116 13.15 1.92 8.56
C THR A 116 13.60 3.37 8.70
N TRP A 117 12.85 4.29 8.11
CA TRP A 117 12.98 5.73 8.30
C TRP A 117 11.85 6.21 9.21
N TRP A 118 12.18 7.13 10.12
CA TRP A 118 11.17 7.72 10.99
C TRP A 118 10.69 9.06 10.42
N PHE A 119 9.38 9.27 10.45
CA PHE A 119 8.73 10.51 10.06
C PHE A 119 7.74 10.95 11.13
N PRO A 120 7.56 12.27 11.38
CA PRO A 120 6.78 12.78 12.52
C PRO A 120 5.31 12.33 12.55
N ILE A 121 4.68 12.09 11.41
CA ILE A 121 3.24 11.78 11.31
C ILE A 121 3.00 10.28 11.15
N VAL A 122 3.71 9.66 10.20
CA VAL A 122 3.49 8.26 9.84
C VAL A 122 4.33 7.28 10.66
N GLY A 123 5.21 7.78 11.53
CA GLY A 123 6.07 6.94 12.35
C GLY A 123 7.22 6.31 11.57
N ARG A 124 7.56 5.05 11.87
CA ARG A 124 8.60 4.29 11.18
C ARG A 124 8.01 3.58 9.96
N VAL A 125 8.56 3.87 8.79
CA VAL A 125 8.17 3.25 7.52
C VAL A 125 9.35 2.55 6.87
N PRO A 126 9.13 1.40 6.19
CA PRO A 126 10.20 0.57 5.61
C PRO A 126 10.65 1.03 4.22
N TYR A 127 10.28 2.22 3.80
CA TYR A 127 10.69 2.81 2.53
C TYR A 127 10.84 4.32 2.65
N ARG A 128 11.56 4.92 1.70
CA ARG A 128 11.69 6.37 1.55
C ARG A 128 11.40 6.79 0.10
N GLY A 129 10.51 7.76 -0.06
CA GLY A 129 10.12 8.31 -1.36
C GLY A 129 11.06 9.42 -1.83
N PHE A 130 11.32 9.49 -3.14
CA PHE A 130 12.14 10.53 -3.76
C PHE A 130 11.48 11.02 -5.05
N PHE A 131 11.43 12.34 -5.26
CA PHE A 131 11.03 12.94 -6.52
C PHE A 131 12.18 13.05 -7.54
N SER A 132 13.35 12.50 -7.22
CA SER A 132 14.55 12.49 -8.06
C SER A 132 15.16 11.09 -8.06
N GLU A 133 15.28 10.48 -9.23
CA GLU A 133 15.98 9.20 -9.43
C GLU A 133 17.42 9.26 -8.94
N HIS A 134 18.13 10.36 -9.24
CA HIS A 134 19.51 10.57 -8.78
C HIS A 134 19.61 10.58 -7.26
N ALA A 135 18.68 11.22 -6.55
CA ALA A 135 18.71 11.26 -5.08
C ALA A 135 18.39 9.89 -4.46
N ALA A 136 17.49 9.13 -5.07
CA ALA A 136 17.20 7.76 -4.66
C ALA A 136 18.43 6.85 -4.87
N ALA A 137 19.05 6.92 -6.05
CA ALA A 137 20.26 6.14 -6.38
C ALA A 137 21.45 6.51 -5.49
N ALA A 138 21.66 7.79 -5.16
CA ALA A 138 22.73 8.22 -4.28
C ALA A 138 22.60 7.63 -2.87
N LEU A 139 21.38 7.65 -2.28
CA LEU A 139 21.16 7.02 -0.97
C LEU A 139 21.24 5.50 -1.04
N ALA A 140 20.78 4.87 -2.13
CA ALA A 140 20.92 3.44 -2.33
C ALA A 140 22.41 3.03 -2.32
N ALA A 141 23.25 3.71 -3.10
CA ALA A 141 24.70 3.47 -3.13
C ALA A 141 25.38 3.68 -1.77
N ASP A 142 24.91 4.66 -0.96
CA ASP A 142 25.41 4.87 0.40
C ASP A 142 25.09 3.67 1.31
N LEU A 143 23.88 3.15 1.25
CA LEU A 143 23.45 1.98 2.04
C LEU A 143 24.15 0.70 1.59
N GLU A 144 24.37 0.53 0.27
CA GLU A 144 25.11 -0.62 -0.27
C GLU A 144 26.57 -0.66 0.24
N ARG A 145 27.23 0.50 0.35
CA ARG A 145 28.57 0.60 0.99
C ARG A 145 28.55 0.21 2.46
N GLN A 146 27.43 0.31 3.13
CA GLN A 146 27.21 -0.11 4.51
C GLN A 146 26.70 -1.57 4.63
N SER A 147 26.83 -2.37 3.55
CA SER A 147 26.41 -3.78 3.50
C SER A 147 24.89 -4.00 3.62
N TYR A 148 24.09 -3.05 3.13
CA TYR A 148 22.66 -3.28 2.93
C TYR A 148 22.38 -3.72 1.49
N ASP A 149 21.34 -4.51 1.30
CA ASP A 149 20.67 -4.65 0.02
C ASP A 149 19.76 -3.45 -0.19
N THR A 150 19.64 -2.97 -1.42
CA THR A 150 18.74 -1.87 -1.77
C THR A 150 17.84 -2.24 -2.93
N TYR A 151 16.67 -1.60 -3.00
CA TYR A 151 15.75 -1.73 -4.11
C TYR A 151 15.04 -0.40 -4.37
N VAL A 152 15.17 0.12 -5.57
CA VAL A 152 14.52 1.37 -6.02
C VAL A 152 13.49 1.03 -7.09
N ARG A 153 12.25 1.49 -6.91
CA ARG A 153 11.18 1.33 -7.90
C ARG A 153 10.31 2.58 -8.01
N PRO A 154 9.68 2.83 -9.17
CA PRO A 154 8.67 3.88 -9.28
C PRO A 154 7.41 3.51 -8.50
N ALA A 155 6.77 4.50 -7.87
CA ALA A 155 5.41 4.40 -7.38
C ALA A 155 4.41 4.70 -8.50
N ILE A 156 3.33 3.94 -8.58
CA ILE A 156 2.24 4.15 -9.57
C ILE A 156 1.32 5.29 -9.11
N ALA A 157 1.05 5.33 -7.81
CA ALA A 157 0.28 6.35 -7.13
C ALA A 157 0.92 6.63 -5.77
N PHE A 158 0.52 7.70 -5.12
CA PHE A 158 0.79 7.91 -3.72
C PHE A 158 -0.44 8.56 -3.08
N SER A 159 -0.68 8.24 -1.81
CA SER A 159 -1.75 8.79 -1.03
C SER A 159 -1.19 9.72 0.04
N THR A 160 -1.91 10.79 0.34
CA THR A 160 -1.66 11.62 1.50
C THR A 160 -2.31 11.07 2.77
N LEU A 161 -2.74 9.81 2.75
CA LEU A 161 -3.38 9.11 3.87
C LEU A 161 -4.63 9.85 4.38
N GLY A 162 -5.36 10.48 3.48
CA GLY A 162 -6.56 11.27 3.81
C GLY A 162 -6.30 12.64 4.44
N TRP A 163 -5.03 13.09 4.54
CA TRP A 163 -4.69 14.44 5.01
C TRP A 163 -5.08 15.51 3.99
N PHE A 164 -5.05 15.18 2.72
CA PHE A 164 -5.52 16.01 1.62
C PHE A 164 -6.45 15.20 0.73
N ASP A 165 -7.28 15.90 -0.02
CA ASP A 165 -8.11 15.30 -1.07
C ASP A 165 -7.23 15.00 -2.30
N ASP A 166 -6.75 13.76 -2.40
CA ASP A 166 -5.83 13.33 -3.45
C ASP A 166 -6.48 13.40 -4.84
N PRO A 167 -5.84 14.05 -5.83
CA PRO A 167 -6.31 14.03 -7.21
C PRO A 167 -5.96 12.71 -7.89
N VAL A 168 -6.68 12.38 -8.98
CA VAL A 168 -6.25 11.35 -9.94
C VAL A 168 -5.04 11.88 -10.71
N PRO A 169 -3.84 11.31 -10.59
CA PRO A 169 -2.73 11.69 -11.46
C PRO A 169 -3.01 11.18 -12.89
N THR A 170 -2.70 12.00 -13.91
CA THR A 170 -2.92 11.57 -15.30
C THR A 170 -2.15 10.32 -15.70
N THR A 171 -1.06 9.99 -15.01
CA THR A 171 -0.31 8.74 -15.17
C THR A 171 -1.15 7.50 -14.83
N LEU A 172 -2.05 7.59 -13.84
CA LEU A 172 -2.94 6.50 -13.47
C LEU A 172 -3.98 6.20 -14.57
N LEU A 173 -4.36 7.20 -15.36
CA LEU A 173 -5.26 7.02 -16.51
C LEU A 173 -4.63 6.23 -17.68
N ASN A 174 -3.33 5.93 -17.64
CA ASN A 174 -2.67 5.08 -18.65
C ASN A 174 -2.89 3.58 -18.41
N HIS A 175 -3.31 3.19 -17.20
CA HIS A 175 -3.61 1.80 -16.86
C HIS A 175 -4.98 1.37 -17.43
N ASP A 176 -5.22 0.06 -17.49
CA ASP A 176 -6.53 -0.49 -17.80
C ASP A 176 -7.57 -0.13 -16.73
N GLU A 177 -8.84 -0.35 -17.03
CA GLU A 177 -9.95 0.02 -16.15
C GLU A 177 -9.97 -0.75 -14.83
N VAL A 178 -9.55 -2.03 -14.85
CA VAL A 178 -9.50 -2.86 -13.64
C VAL A 178 -8.39 -2.38 -12.71
N THR A 179 -7.19 -2.19 -13.24
CA THR A 179 -6.07 -1.63 -12.47
C THR A 179 -6.40 -0.25 -11.92
N LEU A 180 -7.03 0.63 -12.71
CA LEU A 180 -7.46 1.96 -12.28
C LEU A 180 -8.42 1.86 -11.07
N ALA A 181 -9.43 0.99 -11.14
CA ALA A 181 -10.37 0.80 -10.05
C ALA A 181 -9.70 0.20 -8.81
N GLN A 182 -8.84 -0.82 -8.98
CA GLN A 182 -8.07 -1.45 -7.90
C GLN A 182 -7.26 -0.41 -7.10
N VAL A 183 -6.53 0.46 -7.81
CA VAL A 183 -5.72 1.51 -7.17
C VAL A 183 -6.61 2.51 -6.44
N ILE A 184 -7.71 2.97 -7.03
CA ILE A 184 -8.61 3.92 -6.36
C ILE A 184 -9.23 3.33 -5.09
N PHE A 185 -9.71 2.07 -5.11
CA PHE A 185 -10.23 1.42 -3.91
C PHE A 185 -9.14 1.24 -2.84
N HIS A 186 -7.93 0.87 -3.24
CA HIS A 186 -6.76 0.76 -2.36
C HIS A 186 -6.50 2.08 -1.62
N GLU A 187 -6.41 3.19 -2.35
CA GLU A 187 -6.15 4.51 -1.75
C GLU A 187 -7.33 5.02 -0.90
N LEU A 188 -8.57 4.74 -1.30
CA LEU A 188 -9.75 5.07 -0.50
C LEU A 188 -9.82 4.24 0.80
N TRP A 189 -9.23 3.03 0.82
CA TRP A 189 -9.08 2.27 2.04
C TRP A 189 -8.13 2.95 3.02
N HIS A 190 -7.01 3.53 2.59
CA HIS A 190 -6.13 4.30 3.45
C HIS A 190 -6.81 5.52 4.09
N ASN A 191 -7.79 6.14 3.43
CA ASN A 191 -8.62 7.19 4.05
C ASN A 191 -9.54 6.62 5.16
N THR A 192 -9.81 5.33 5.13
CA THR A 192 -10.73 4.66 6.06
C THR A 192 -10.01 4.04 7.25
N LEU A 193 -8.88 3.40 7.01
CA LEU A 193 -8.03 2.75 8.02
C LEU A 193 -6.56 3.09 7.76
N PHE A 194 -5.90 3.64 8.76
CA PHE A 194 -4.46 3.89 8.78
C PHE A 194 -3.92 3.73 10.20
N LEU A 195 -2.92 2.89 10.38
CA LEU A 195 -2.24 2.62 11.65
C LEU A 195 -0.80 3.10 11.58
N PRO A 196 -0.44 4.20 12.26
CA PRO A 196 0.94 4.70 12.23
C PRO A 196 1.95 3.65 12.69
N GLY A 197 2.95 3.37 11.83
CA GLY A 197 3.99 2.37 12.11
C GLY A 197 3.66 0.95 11.64
N GLU A 198 2.43 0.66 11.24
CA GLU A 198 1.97 -0.66 10.80
C GLU A 198 1.86 -0.76 9.26
N THR A 199 2.87 -0.23 8.56
CA THR A 199 2.85 -0.09 7.08
C THR A 199 2.48 -1.39 6.36
N ALA A 200 3.01 -2.54 6.79
CA ALA A 200 2.70 -3.81 6.14
C ALA A 200 1.23 -4.21 6.32
N PHE A 201 0.61 -3.85 7.44
CA PHE A 201 -0.82 -4.08 7.67
C PHE A 201 -1.67 -3.14 6.83
N ASP A 202 -1.34 -1.85 6.83
CA ASP A 202 -2.05 -0.84 6.05
C ASP A 202 -2.05 -1.18 4.56
N GLU A 203 -0.88 -1.50 3.99
CA GLU A 203 -0.73 -1.81 2.57
C GLU A 203 -1.35 -3.17 2.18
N SER A 204 -1.20 -4.20 3.02
CA SER A 204 -1.78 -5.52 2.73
C SER A 204 -3.31 -5.49 2.81
N THR A 205 -3.88 -4.76 3.78
CA THR A 205 -5.34 -4.59 3.86
C THR A 205 -5.88 -3.72 2.74
N ALA A 206 -5.13 -2.67 2.33
CA ALA A 206 -5.50 -1.85 1.17
C ALA A 206 -5.41 -2.63 -0.14
N THR A 207 -4.41 -3.50 -0.30
CA THR A 207 -4.32 -4.44 -1.44
C THR A 207 -5.53 -5.37 -1.46
N PHE A 208 -5.86 -6.02 -0.35
CA PHE A 208 -7.05 -6.85 -0.24
C PHE A 208 -8.33 -6.07 -0.60
N ALA A 209 -8.54 -4.90 0.01
CA ALA A 209 -9.70 -4.05 -0.24
C ALA A 209 -9.79 -3.65 -1.72
N GLY A 210 -8.68 -3.19 -2.32
CA GLY A 210 -8.60 -2.76 -3.71
C GLY A 210 -9.02 -3.83 -4.69
N TYR A 211 -8.41 -5.01 -4.58
CA TYR A 211 -8.71 -6.13 -5.49
C TYR A 211 -10.11 -6.69 -5.31
N ARG A 212 -10.55 -6.92 -4.05
CA ARG A 212 -11.88 -7.48 -3.79
C ARG A 212 -13.00 -6.51 -4.14
N ALA A 213 -12.80 -5.19 -3.88
CA ALA A 213 -13.75 -4.17 -4.28
C ALA A 213 -13.88 -4.06 -5.80
N ALA A 214 -12.77 -4.17 -6.55
CA ALA A 214 -12.81 -4.19 -8.01
C ALA A 214 -13.59 -5.40 -8.53
N ILE A 215 -13.45 -6.59 -7.93
CA ILE A 215 -14.25 -7.76 -8.29
C ILE A 215 -15.73 -7.47 -8.04
N GLU A 216 -16.15 -7.03 -6.85
CA GLU A 216 -17.56 -6.73 -6.57
C GLU A 216 -18.11 -5.64 -7.50
N PHE A 217 -17.27 -4.64 -7.85
CA PHE A 217 -17.65 -3.56 -8.74
C PHE A 217 -17.90 -4.03 -10.18
N PHE A 218 -16.97 -4.78 -10.78
CA PHE A 218 -17.08 -5.22 -12.16
C PHE A 218 -17.93 -6.47 -12.35
N CYS A 219 -18.11 -7.29 -11.32
CA CYS A 219 -18.96 -8.48 -11.36
C CYS A 219 -20.40 -8.19 -10.93
N ASP A 220 -20.74 -6.93 -10.65
CA ASP A 220 -22.12 -6.53 -10.38
C ASP A 220 -22.97 -6.78 -11.65
N PRO A 221 -24.04 -7.60 -11.58
CA PRO A 221 -24.87 -7.93 -12.75
C PRO A 221 -25.46 -6.69 -13.45
N GLU A 222 -25.70 -5.61 -12.70
CA GLU A 222 -26.27 -4.37 -13.24
C GLU A 222 -25.29 -3.60 -14.14
N ARG A 223 -23.97 -3.89 -14.07
CA ARG A 223 -22.93 -3.19 -14.84
C ARG A 223 -22.64 -3.78 -16.22
N ALA A 224 -22.96 -5.05 -16.43
CA ALA A 224 -22.75 -5.77 -17.68
C ALA A 224 -21.28 -5.69 -18.22
N THR A 225 -20.30 -5.85 -17.34
CA THR A 225 -18.86 -5.79 -17.67
C THR A 225 -18.16 -7.15 -17.48
N PRO A 226 -18.56 -8.23 -18.21
CA PRO A 226 -18.09 -9.60 -17.96
C PRO A 226 -16.57 -9.76 -18.18
N ASP A 227 -15.98 -9.04 -19.12
CA ASP A 227 -14.53 -9.11 -19.38
C ASP A 227 -13.73 -8.48 -18.24
N SER A 228 -14.13 -7.30 -17.76
CA SER A 228 -13.49 -6.66 -16.61
C SER A 228 -13.68 -7.47 -15.33
N CYS A 229 -14.85 -8.12 -15.13
CA CYS A 229 -15.06 -9.05 -14.03
C CYS A 229 -14.10 -10.24 -14.08
N ARG A 230 -13.92 -10.84 -15.27
CA ARG A 230 -12.98 -11.96 -15.47
C ARG A 230 -11.55 -11.53 -15.18
N VAL A 231 -11.13 -10.37 -15.67
CA VAL A 231 -9.79 -9.80 -15.42
C VAL A 231 -9.59 -9.52 -13.93
N ALA A 232 -10.51 -8.83 -13.27
CA ALA A 232 -10.40 -8.52 -11.84
C ALA A 232 -10.30 -9.79 -10.98
N THR A 233 -11.08 -10.84 -11.33
CA THR A 233 -11.04 -12.13 -10.64
C THR A 233 -9.70 -12.84 -10.83
N ALA A 234 -9.19 -12.86 -12.07
CA ALA A 234 -7.92 -13.45 -12.41
C ALA A 234 -6.75 -12.76 -11.70
N ASP A 235 -6.76 -11.43 -11.67
CA ASP A 235 -5.77 -10.61 -10.99
C ASP A 235 -5.68 -10.94 -9.49
N TRP A 236 -6.83 -11.14 -8.84
CA TRP A 236 -6.83 -11.54 -7.43
C TRP A 236 -6.25 -12.92 -7.21
N GLN A 237 -6.56 -13.90 -8.07
CA GLN A 237 -6.01 -15.24 -7.97
C GLN A 237 -4.49 -15.27 -8.16
N ASP A 238 -3.99 -14.50 -9.13
CA ASP A 238 -2.55 -14.31 -9.32
C ASP A 238 -1.90 -13.67 -8.09
N THR A 239 -2.51 -12.63 -7.54
CA THR A 239 -2.02 -11.92 -6.35
C THR A 239 -1.96 -12.85 -5.13
N LEU A 240 -2.96 -13.72 -4.92
CA LEU A 240 -2.91 -14.75 -3.87
C LEU A 240 -1.80 -15.77 -4.10
N THR A 241 -1.59 -16.18 -5.36
CA THR A 241 -0.52 -17.12 -5.71
C THR A 241 0.85 -16.52 -5.43
N ILE A 242 1.05 -15.27 -5.78
CA ILE A 242 2.29 -14.53 -5.56
C ILE A 242 2.51 -14.27 -4.07
N SER A 243 1.46 -13.91 -3.30
CA SER A 243 1.52 -13.74 -1.85
C SER A 243 2.06 -15.00 -1.16
N ARG A 244 1.52 -16.18 -1.51
CA ARG A 244 1.99 -17.47 -0.96
C ARG A 244 3.42 -17.78 -1.39
N PHE A 245 3.79 -17.48 -2.63
CA PHE A 245 5.14 -17.64 -3.12
C PHE A 245 6.15 -16.82 -2.32
N PHE A 246 5.86 -15.53 -2.07
CA PHE A 246 6.73 -14.68 -1.25
C PHE A 246 6.77 -15.12 0.20
N ALA A 247 5.64 -15.51 0.78
CA ALA A 247 5.61 -16.03 2.16
C ALA A 247 6.53 -17.26 2.31
N THR A 248 6.43 -18.22 1.39
CA THR A 248 7.24 -19.45 1.39
C THR A 248 8.73 -19.14 1.16
N SER A 249 9.03 -18.25 0.21
CA SER A 249 10.41 -17.88 -0.14
C SER A 249 11.10 -17.14 1.00
N LEU A 250 10.39 -16.20 1.65
CA LEU A 250 10.90 -15.46 2.81
C LEU A 250 11.08 -16.38 4.03
N ALA A 251 10.19 -17.35 4.27
CA ALA A 251 10.34 -18.31 5.34
C ALA A 251 11.59 -19.18 5.15
N ALA A 252 11.82 -19.69 3.94
CA ALA A 252 13.01 -20.50 3.63
C ALA A 252 14.31 -19.68 3.78
N LEU A 253 14.32 -18.43 3.28
CA LEU A 253 15.47 -17.54 3.39
C LEU A 253 15.72 -17.12 4.85
N GLY A 254 14.68 -16.88 5.65
CA GLY A 254 14.79 -16.59 7.07
C GLY A 254 15.40 -17.77 7.84
N ALA A 255 14.93 -18.99 7.59
CA ALA A 255 15.49 -20.20 8.19
C ALA A 255 16.99 -20.38 7.86
N PHE A 256 17.41 -20.04 6.65
CA PHE A 256 18.83 -20.02 6.28
C PHE A 256 19.62 -19.00 7.11
N TYR A 257 19.13 -17.76 7.26
CA TYR A 257 19.81 -16.72 8.06
C TYR A 257 19.85 -17.06 9.55
N ASP A 258 18.85 -17.74 10.09
CA ASP A 258 18.80 -18.17 11.48
C ASP A 258 19.91 -19.18 11.82
N THR A 259 20.51 -19.86 10.83
CA THR A 259 21.70 -20.70 11.02
C THR A 259 22.98 -19.92 11.33
N LYS A 260 22.93 -18.56 11.21
CA LYS A 260 24.08 -17.66 11.41
C LYS A 260 25.33 -18.10 10.64
N PRO A 261 25.24 -18.22 9.30
CA PRO A 261 26.33 -18.74 8.48
C PRO A 261 27.54 -17.78 8.52
N THR A 262 28.74 -18.33 8.31
CA THR A 262 29.94 -17.52 8.10
C THR A 262 29.79 -16.67 6.84
N HIS A 263 30.60 -15.62 6.71
CA HIS A 263 30.48 -14.66 5.59
C HIS A 263 30.45 -15.35 4.21
N ASP A 264 31.39 -16.26 3.95
CA ASP A 264 31.47 -16.94 2.64
C ASP A 264 30.27 -17.86 2.38
N VAL A 265 29.79 -18.57 3.41
CA VAL A 265 28.59 -19.40 3.35
C VAL A 265 27.35 -18.54 3.16
N LEU A 266 27.30 -17.37 3.81
CA LEU A 266 26.20 -16.41 3.66
C LEU A 266 26.09 -15.94 2.20
N GLU A 267 27.16 -15.44 1.61
CA GLU A 267 27.14 -14.89 0.25
C GLU A 267 26.80 -15.94 -0.79
N GLU A 268 27.38 -17.15 -0.69
CA GLU A 268 27.07 -18.26 -1.57
C GLU A 268 25.63 -18.75 -1.40
N GLY A 269 25.14 -18.87 -0.15
CA GLY A 269 23.78 -19.28 0.17
C GLY A 269 22.74 -18.29 -0.37
N ARG A 270 22.99 -17.00 -0.20
CA ARG A 270 22.15 -15.91 -0.75
C ARG A 270 22.07 -15.99 -2.28
N ARG A 271 23.22 -16.11 -2.94
CA ARG A 271 23.28 -16.19 -4.41
C ARG A 271 22.45 -17.35 -4.94
N ARG A 272 22.56 -18.54 -4.31
CA ARG A 272 21.74 -19.72 -4.66
C ARG A 272 20.27 -19.51 -4.38
N ALA A 273 19.91 -19.01 -3.20
CA ALA A 273 18.52 -18.76 -2.83
C ALA A 273 17.84 -17.77 -3.78
N PHE A 274 18.49 -16.66 -4.14
CA PHE A 274 17.90 -15.66 -5.06
C PHE A 274 17.79 -16.21 -6.49
N ALA A 275 18.72 -17.04 -6.96
CA ALA A 275 18.60 -17.70 -8.24
C ALA A 275 17.43 -18.70 -8.26
N GLU A 276 17.26 -19.49 -7.19
CA GLU A 276 16.14 -20.41 -7.03
C GLU A 276 14.79 -19.68 -6.96
N ILE A 277 14.71 -18.58 -6.16
CA ILE A 277 13.51 -17.74 -6.08
C ILE A 277 13.13 -17.21 -7.45
N ARG A 278 14.08 -16.73 -8.25
CA ARG A 278 13.85 -16.25 -9.61
C ARG A 278 13.28 -17.33 -10.50
N GLU A 279 13.87 -18.53 -10.49
CA GLU A 279 13.46 -19.64 -11.34
C GLU A 279 12.07 -20.17 -10.96
N ARG A 280 11.83 -20.33 -9.66
CA ARG A 280 10.51 -20.71 -9.14
C ARG A 280 9.44 -19.66 -9.45
N PHE A 281 9.78 -18.36 -9.38
CA PHE A 281 8.86 -17.29 -9.75
C PHE A 281 8.47 -17.36 -11.22
N ARG A 282 9.45 -17.58 -12.12
CA ARG A 282 9.22 -17.74 -13.57
C ARG A 282 8.34 -18.95 -13.90
N SER A 283 8.35 -19.98 -13.06
CA SER A 283 7.52 -21.17 -13.23
C SER A 283 6.07 -21.01 -12.76
N LEU A 284 5.72 -19.90 -12.09
CA LEU A 284 4.36 -19.63 -11.68
C LEU A 284 3.45 -19.47 -12.89
N LYS A 285 2.29 -20.10 -12.84
CA LYS A 285 1.25 -19.96 -13.86
C LYS A 285 0.40 -18.71 -13.57
N LEU A 286 0.89 -17.57 -14.01
CA LEU A 286 0.22 -16.28 -13.89
C LEU A 286 -0.38 -15.85 -15.23
N HIS A 287 -1.36 -14.96 -15.19
CA HIS A 287 -1.89 -14.34 -16.40
C HIS A 287 -0.81 -13.51 -17.10
N PRO A 288 -0.78 -13.48 -18.45
CA PRO A 288 0.27 -12.78 -19.21
C PRO A 288 0.37 -11.30 -18.82
N GLY A 289 1.62 -10.82 -18.71
CA GLY A 289 1.93 -9.40 -18.44
C GLY A 289 1.93 -9.00 -16.95
N ARG A 290 1.65 -9.95 -16.05
CA ARG A 290 1.69 -9.67 -14.60
C ARG A 290 3.07 -9.91 -14.01
N TYR A 291 3.53 -8.98 -13.16
CA TYR A 291 4.78 -9.07 -12.38
C TYR A 291 6.04 -9.36 -13.20
N THR A 292 6.06 -9.00 -14.48
CA THR A 292 7.23 -9.18 -15.37
C THR A 292 8.47 -8.48 -14.83
N ASP A 293 8.31 -7.31 -14.22
CA ASP A 293 9.40 -6.49 -13.72
C ASP A 293 10.12 -7.12 -12.52
N PHE A 294 9.39 -7.84 -11.66
CA PHE A 294 10.01 -8.57 -10.54
C PHE A 294 10.95 -9.68 -11.06
N ALA A 295 10.51 -10.45 -12.04
CA ALA A 295 11.34 -11.54 -12.60
C ALA A 295 12.59 -11.02 -13.33
N ALA A 296 12.52 -9.83 -13.93
CA ALA A 296 13.61 -9.16 -14.65
C ALA A 296 14.54 -8.34 -13.72
N GLY A 297 13.99 -7.84 -12.62
CA GLY A 297 14.70 -6.95 -11.69
C GLY A 297 15.70 -7.65 -10.75
N PRO A 298 16.34 -6.90 -9.87
CA PRO A 298 17.20 -7.44 -8.83
C PRO A 298 16.36 -8.19 -7.78
N ILE A 299 16.76 -9.42 -7.45
CA ILE A 299 16.20 -10.17 -6.32
C ILE A 299 17.22 -10.15 -5.18
N ASN A 300 16.85 -9.51 -4.08
CA ASN A 300 17.63 -9.40 -2.86
C ASN A 300 16.69 -9.21 -1.65
N ASN A 301 17.22 -9.08 -0.43
CA ASN A 301 16.38 -8.92 0.75
C ASN A 301 15.46 -7.70 0.66
N ALA A 302 15.94 -6.58 0.13
CA ALA A 302 15.16 -5.35 0.03
C ALA A 302 13.99 -5.50 -0.95
N SER A 303 14.20 -6.11 -2.14
CA SER A 303 13.13 -6.33 -3.12
C SER A 303 12.09 -7.33 -2.61
N LEU A 304 12.50 -8.40 -1.94
CA LEU A 304 11.58 -9.38 -1.36
C LEU A 304 10.73 -8.78 -0.22
N LEU A 305 11.34 -7.98 0.65
CA LEU A 305 10.63 -7.30 1.72
C LEU A 305 9.69 -6.22 1.21
N GLN A 306 10.05 -5.54 0.10
CA GLN A 306 9.17 -4.57 -0.56
C GLN A 306 7.86 -5.22 -1.02
N GLU A 307 7.94 -6.40 -1.66
CA GLU A 307 6.74 -7.14 -2.08
C GLU A 307 5.91 -7.61 -0.88
N ARG A 308 6.56 -8.03 0.20
CA ARG A 308 5.87 -8.45 1.43
C ARG A 308 5.03 -7.36 2.06
N ILE A 309 5.40 -6.08 1.93
CA ILE A 309 4.62 -4.96 2.47
C ILE A 309 3.18 -5.00 1.96
N TYR A 310 2.98 -5.31 0.69
CA TYR A 310 1.67 -5.33 0.02
C TYR A 310 0.97 -6.69 0.06
N LEU A 311 1.72 -7.77 0.25
CA LEU A 311 1.25 -9.13 0.00
C LEU A 311 1.23 -10.02 1.26
N LYS A 312 1.38 -9.43 2.45
CA LYS A 312 1.40 -10.21 3.69
C LYS A 312 -0.01 -10.68 4.05
N ASP A 313 -0.15 -11.99 4.29
CA ASP A 313 -1.36 -12.64 4.83
C ASP A 313 -2.65 -12.44 3.99
N LEU A 314 -2.54 -12.19 2.68
CA LEU A 314 -3.71 -11.96 1.82
C LEU A 314 -4.70 -13.14 1.83
N ASP A 315 -4.24 -14.36 2.03
CA ASP A 315 -5.08 -15.55 2.17
C ASP A 315 -5.86 -15.56 3.50
N VAL A 316 -5.35 -14.90 4.55
CA VAL A 316 -6.08 -14.70 5.81
C VAL A 316 -7.25 -13.74 5.59
N PHE A 317 -7.02 -12.61 4.93
CA PHE A 317 -8.08 -11.67 4.57
C PHE A 317 -9.12 -12.31 3.64
N ASP A 318 -8.68 -13.16 2.71
CA ASP A 318 -9.59 -13.87 1.81
C ASP A 318 -10.46 -14.91 2.56
N ARG A 319 -9.92 -15.59 3.57
CA ARG A 319 -10.71 -16.46 4.46
C ARG A 319 -11.70 -15.67 5.28
N LEU A 320 -11.28 -14.54 5.86
CA LEU A 320 -12.16 -13.64 6.61
C LEU A 320 -13.36 -13.20 5.75
N TYR A 321 -13.10 -12.75 4.51
CA TYR A 321 -14.14 -12.36 3.56
C TYR A 321 -15.14 -13.48 3.29
N ARG A 322 -14.67 -14.71 3.08
CA ARG A 322 -15.57 -15.85 2.84
C ARG A 322 -16.44 -16.17 4.06
N GLY A 323 -15.90 -16.00 5.26
CA GLY A 323 -16.63 -16.19 6.52
C GLY A 323 -17.62 -15.05 6.79
N ALA A 324 -17.26 -13.82 6.51
CA ALA A 324 -18.11 -12.65 6.69
C ALA A 324 -19.29 -12.57 5.71
N GLY A 325 -19.21 -13.24 4.55
CA GLY A 325 -20.25 -13.33 3.54
C GLY A 325 -20.46 -12.05 2.70
N SER A 326 -19.74 -10.96 3.00
CA SER A 326 -19.71 -9.74 2.17
C SER A 326 -18.40 -8.97 2.41
N LEU A 327 -17.95 -8.22 1.40
CA LEU A 327 -16.73 -7.42 1.53
C LEU A 327 -16.88 -6.34 2.60
N ARG A 328 -18.02 -5.64 2.62
CA ARG A 328 -18.29 -4.63 3.65
C ARG A 328 -18.07 -5.17 5.06
N ARG A 329 -18.66 -6.32 5.39
CA ARG A 329 -18.48 -6.96 6.70
C ARG A 329 -17.04 -7.35 6.97
N ALA A 330 -16.34 -7.92 5.98
CA ALA A 330 -14.93 -8.24 6.13
C ALA A 330 -14.07 -7.00 6.41
N LEU A 331 -14.34 -5.88 5.73
CA LEU A 331 -13.65 -4.61 5.97
C LEU A 331 -13.97 -4.03 7.36
N ASP A 332 -15.21 -4.16 7.84
CA ASP A 332 -15.58 -3.77 9.20
C ASP A 332 -14.87 -4.63 10.24
N GLU A 333 -14.79 -5.96 10.06
CA GLU A 333 -14.05 -6.88 10.95
C GLU A 333 -12.54 -6.59 10.97
N ILE A 334 -11.93 -6.17 9.85
CA ILE A 334 -10.53 -5.72 9.80
C ILE A 334 -10.34 -4.44 10.63
N ARG A 335 -11.24 -3.47 10.52
CA ARG A 335 -11.20 -2.23 11.32
C ARG A 335 -11.34 -2.53 12.81
N GLU A 336 -12.32 -3.35 13.19
CA GLU A 336 -12.50 -3.78 14.58
C GLU A 336 -11.26 -4.53 15.12
N ALA A 337 -10.62 -5.36 14.30
CA ALA A 337 -9.41 -6.07 14.67
C ALA A 337 -8.25 -5.09 14.92
N ALA A 338 -8.12 -4.07 14.07
CA ALA A 338 -7.12 -3.02 14.21
C ALA A 338 -7.29 -2.19 15.50
N ASP A 339 -8.53 -1.91 15.90
CA ASP A 339 -8.84 -1.11 17.09
C ASP A 339 -8.57 -1.85 18.42
N ARG A 340 -8.39 -3.18 18.40
CA ARG A 340 -8.20 -3.98 19.64
C ARG A 340 -6.81 -3.88 20.24
N GLY A 341 -5.84 -3.27 19.57
CA GLY A 341 -4.44 -3.21 19.99
C GLY A 341 -3.71 -4.55 19.87
N GLY A 342 -2.38 -4.54 20.05
CA GLY A 342 -1.51 -5.68 19.78
C GLY A 342 -1.18 -5.79 18.28
N ASP A 343 -0.61 -6.94 17.84
CA ASP A 343 -0.32 -7.17 16.42
C ASP A 343 -1.63 -7.25 15.62
N PRO A 344 -1.89 -6.34 14.67
CA PRO A 344 -3.15 -6.31 13.94
C PRO A 344 -3.32 -7.53 13.03
N PHE A 345 -2.25 -8.14 12.52
CA PHE A 345 -2.34 -9.39 11.76
C PHE A 345 -2.81 -10.57 12.63
N ASP A 346 -2.35 -10.65 13.87
CA ASP A 346 -2.81 -11.71 14.80
C ASP A 346 -4.30 -11.55 15.09
N ARG A 347 -4.78 -10.32 15.29
CA ARG A 347 -6.21 -10.05 15.51
C ARG A 347 -7.07 -10.43 14.31
N VAL A 348 -6.61 -10.20 13.10
CA VAL A 348 -7.32 -10.63 11.89
C VAL A 348 -7.27 -12.16 11.74
N ARG A 349 -6.14 -12.82 12.05
CA ARG A 349 -6.08 -14.30 12.06
C ARG A 349 -7.07 -14.92 13.05
N GLU A 350 -7.20 -14.34 14.26
CA GLU A 350 -8.20 -14.74 15.24
C GLU A 350 -9.64 -14.56 14.71
N ALA A 351 -9.93 -13.43 14.06
CA ALA A 351 -11.24 -13.17 13.46
C ALA A 351 -11.55 -14.18 12.33
N ALA A 352 -10.61 -14.41 11.42
CA ALA A 352 -10.77 -15.38 10.34
C ALA A 352 -10.95 -16.82 10.85
N GLY A 353 -10.33 -17.18 11.99
CA GLY A 353 -10.51 -18.47 12.65
C GLY A 353 -11.92 -18.65 13.21
N ARG A 354 -12.52 -17.61 13.79
CA ARG A 354 -13.90 -17.64 14.30
C ARG A 354 -14.94 -17.78 13.18
N SER A 355 -14.73 -17.08 12.09
CA SER A 355 -15.64 -17.11 10.94
C SER A 355 -15.65 -18.46 10.19
N ALA A 356 -14.63 -19.30 10.41
CA ALA A 356 -14.54 -20.64 9.81
C ALA A 356 -15.27 -21.74 10.63
N THR A 357 -15.72 -21.47 11.86
CA THR A 357 -16.44 -22.44 12.68
C THR A 357 -17.94 -22.29 12.38
N PRO A 358 -18.61 -23.31 11.80
CA PRO A 358 -20.06 -23.22 11.60
C PRO A 358 -20.70 -23.11 12.98
N THR A 359 -21.57 -22.10 13.15
CA THR A 359 -22.47 -22.02 14.30
C THR A 359 -23.37 -23.27 14.28
N THR A 360 -23.04 -24.26 15.06
CA THR A 360 -23.97 -25.34 15.38
C THR A 360 -25.12 -24.68 16.12
N THR A 361 -26.16 -24.31 15.39
CA THR A 361 -27.48 -23.97 15.96
C THR A 361 -27.91 -25.16 16.79
N GLY A 362 -27.96 -24.92 18.10
CA GLY A 362 -28.41 -25.90 19.09
C GLY A 362 -29.71 -26.51 18.65
N SER A 363 -29.71 -27.82 18.54
CA SER A 363 -30.92 -28.62 18.51
C SER A 363 -31.64 -28.41 19.84
N ASP A 364 -32.80 -27.81 19.72
CA ASP A 364 -33.77 -27.67 20.81
C ASP A 364 -34.25 -29.06 21.28
N PRO A 365 -34.07 -29.45 22.54
CA PRO A 365 -34.62 -30.69 23.03
C PRO A 365 -35.95 -30.42 23.73
N ALA A 366 -37.03 -30.25 22.98
CA ALA A 366 -38.35 -30.19 23.56
C ALA A 366 -39.38 -30.89 22.69
N SER A 367 -39.51 -32.22 22.83
CA SER A 367 -40.77 -32.91 22.70
C SER A 367 -40.67 -34.27 23.41
N ARG A 368 -40.90 -34.23 24.73
CA ARG A 368 -41.39 -35.39 25.48
C ARG A 368 -42.55 -34.92 26.33
N SER A 369 -43.71 -35.26 25.88
CA SER A 369 -44.87 -35.81 26.68
C SER A 369 -46.05 -35.99 25.73
#